data_39bfd7aaef1f11165e0e1b1ad162c43a
#
_entry.id   39bfd7aaef1f11165e0e1b1ad162c43a
#
_cell.length_a   1.000
_cell.length_b   1.000
_cell.length_c   1.000
_cell.angle_alpha   90.00
_cell.angle_beta   90.00
_cell.angle_gamma   90.00
#
_symmetry.space_group_name_H-M   'P 1'
#
loop_
_entity.id
_entity.type
_entity.pdbx_description
1 polymer ?
#
loop_
_entity_poly.entity_id
_entity_poly.type
_entity_poly.pdbx_seq_one_letter_code
_entity_poly.pdbx_strand_id
1 'polypeptide(L)'
;MGIFSRKKKESVVSDEEATEPENTIGPFSEEDHPDRGDLLDAGALWLPKVEGATVQFSVDKRRKLVLGVVYVKNNSALQLQVFAAPKSSGLWEDIRAELISAIAAQGGNSQQEEGEYGSEVRALMPVAASKNAKPTNPVRYIGIDGPRWLLRATVTGRAS
;
A
#
# COMPACT_ATOMS: atom_id res chain seq x y z
N MET A 1 63.58 17.01 30.27
CA MET A 1 62.99 17.23 28.93
C MET A 1 62.04 16.12 28.65
N GLY A 2 60.78 16.34 28.84
CA GLY A 2 59.73 15.37 28.58
C GLY A 2 59.13 15.55 27.19
N ILE A 3 59.26 14.54 26.36
CA ILE A 3 58.57 14.47 25.09
C ILE A 3 57.23 13.86 25.37
N PHE A 4 56.17 14.70 25.39
CA PHE A 4 54.81 14.20 25.42
C PHE A 4 54.39 13.79 24.00
N SER A 5 54.44 12.50 23.74
CA SER A 5 53.80 11.90 22.59
C SER A 5 52.26 11.85 22.85
N ARG A 6 51.52 12.76 22.24
CA ARG A 6 50.10 12.76 22.27
C ARG A 6 49.57 11.72 21.26
N LYS A 7 49.25 10.54 21.74
CA LYS A 7 48.55 9.53 20.97
C LYS A 7 47.16 10.06 20.63
N LYS A 8 46.96 10.44 19.38
CA LYS A 8 45.67 10.79 18.83
C LYS A 8 44.83 9.51 18.79
N LYS A 9 43.83 9.40 19.65
CA LYS A 9 42.81 8.38 19.52
C LYS A 9 41.99 8.72 18.29
N GLU A 10 42.18 7.96 17.20
CA GLU A 10 41.20 7.90 16.13
C GLU A 10 39.98 7.20 16.69
N SER A 11 38.90 7.94 16.84
CA SER A 11 37.57 7.36 17.04
C SER A 11 37.20 6.74 15.71
N VAL A 12 37.26 5.42 15.64
CA VAL A 12 36.56 4.66 14.58
C VAL A 12 35.09 4.89 14.81
N VAL A 13 34.50 5.81 14.04
CA VAL A 13 33.07 5.86 13.86
C VAL A 13 32.76 4.62 13.04
N SER A 14 32.30 3.58 13.70
CA SER A 14 31.61 2.52 13.00
C SER A 14 30.33 3.15 12.45
N ASP A 15 30.28 3.36 11.14
CA ASP A 15 29.04 3.49 10.44
C ASP A 15 28.29 2.18 10.70
N GLU A 16 27.48 2.16 11.75
CA GLU A 16 26.36 1.25 11.79
C GLU A 16 25.45 1.72 10.65
N GLU A 17 25.61 1.11 9.47
CA GLU A 17 24.58 1.10 8.47
C GLU A 17 23.31 0.67 9.21
N ALA A 18 22.40 1.61 9.41
CA ALA A 18 21.06 1.27 9.84
C ALA A 18 20.49 0.39 8.73
N THR A 19 20.57 -0.92 8.91
CA THR A 19 19.84 -1.88 8.10
C THR A 19 18.37 -1.54 8.30
N GLU A 20 17.75 -0.98 7.25
CA GLU A 20 16.31 -0.87 7.19
C GLU A 20 15.75 -2.25 7.51
N PRO A 21 14.71 -2.36 8.36
CA PRO A 21 14.14 -3.66 8.69
C PRO A 21 13.73 -4.33 7.37
N GLU A 22 14.31 -5.50 7.10
CA GLU A 22 13.93 -6.30 5.95
C GLU A 22 12.42 -6.44 5.96
N ASN A 23 11.75 -5.92 4.93
CA ASN A 23 10.33 -6.12 4.74
C ASN A 23 10.09 -7.61 4.45
N THR A 24 9.73 -8.38 5.47
CA THR A 24 9.50 -9.82 5.36
C THR A 24 8.09 -10.18 4.89
N ILE A 25 7.19 -9.21 4.88
CA ILE A 25 5.76 -9.45 4.63
C ILE A 25 5.35 -9.04 3.20
N GLY A 26 6.16 -8.20 2.53
CA GLY A 26 5.77 -7.57 1.27
C GLY A 26 4.81 -6.38 1.45
N PRO A 27 4.39 -5.71 0.37
CA PRO A 27 4.83 -5.97 -1.00
C PRO A 27 6.31 -5.69 -1.22
N PHE A 28 6.92 -6.43 -2.14
CA PHE A 28 8.33 -6.31 -2.47
C PHE A 28 8.52 -5.51 -3.75
N SER A 29 9.63 -4.80 -3.88
CA SER A 29 10.06 -4.20 -5.14
C SER A 29 10.69 -5.25 -6.05
N GLU A 30 10.58 -5.07 -7.37
CA GLU A 30 11.21 -5.93 -8.36
C GLU A 30 12.74 -5.97 -8.20
N GLU A 31 13.35 -4.88 -7.74
CA GLU A 31 14.77 -4.80 -7.46
C GLU A 31 15.21 -5.78 -6.35
N ASP A 32 14.36 -5.98 -5.34
CA ASP A 32 14.62 -6.89 -4.22
C ASP A 32 14.30 -8.35 -4.57
N HIS A 33 13.34 -8.55 -5.47
CA HIS A 33 12.88 -9.86 -5.91
C HIS A 33 12.76 -9.90 -7.44
N PRO A 34 13.87 -9.99 -8.17
CA PRO A 34 13.85 -9.90 -9.63
C PRO A 34 13.29 -11.14 -10.33
N ASP A 35 13.17 -12.26 -9.61
CA ASP A 35 12.58 -13.49 -10.15
C ASP A 35 11.09 -13.56 -9.82
N ARG A 36 10.28 -13.51 -10.87
CA ARG A 36 8.84 -13.63 -10.76
C ARG A 36 8.37 -15.00 -10.28
N GLY A 37 9.08 -16.07 -10.61
CA GLY A 37 8.64 -17.44 -10.30
C GLY A 37 7.23 -17.73 -10.83
N ASP A 38 6.38 -18.28 -9.98
CA ASP A 38 4.99 -18.66 -10.31
C ASP A 38 3.96 -17.52 -10.12
N LEU A 39 4.42 -16.29 -9.86
CA LEU A 39 3.53 -15.15 -9.72
C LEU A 39 2.87 -14.79 -11.06
N LEU A 40 1.62 -14.32 -10.98
CA LEU A 40 0.88 -13.81 -12.12
C LEU A 40 1.42 -12.44 -12.51
N ASP A 41 1.70 -12.25 -13.79
CA ASP A 41 2.11 -10.97 -14.35
C ASP A 41 0.86 -10.12 -14.68
N ALA A 42 0.66 -9.05 -13.93
CA ALA A 42 -0.40 -8.07 -14.16
C ALA A 42 0.15 -6.72 -14.66
N GLY A 43 1.33 -6.72 -15.28
CA GLY A 43 2.01 -5.51 -15.75
C GLY A 43 2.80 -4.84 -14.64
N ALA A 44 2.22 -3.85 -13.96
CA ALA A 44 2.87 -3.15 -12.86
C ALA A 44 2.97 -3.97 -11.56
N LEU A 45 2.29 -5.12 -11.48
CA LEU A 45 2.24 -6.01 -10.32
C LEU A 45 2.48 -7.46 -10.72
N TRP A 46 3.25 -8.15 -9.91
CA TRP A 46 3.29 -9.61 -9.89
C TRP A 46 2.52 -10.11 -8.67
N LEU A 47 1.58 -11.00 -8.90
CA LEU A 47 0.56 -11.37 -7.94
C LEU A 47 0.60 -12.85 -7.58
N PRO A 48 0.44 -13.21 -6.30
CA PRO A 48 0.30 -14.60 -5.92
C PRO A 48 -1.03 -15.18 -6.42
N LYS A 49 -1.01 -16.46 -6.76
CA LYS A 49 -2.21 -17.24 -6.97
C LYS A 49 -2.84 -17.56 -5.60
N VAL A 50 -4.10 -17.19 -5.43
CA VAL A 50 -4.85 -17.47 -4.20
C VAL A 50 -5.90 -18.53 -4.52
N GLU A 51 -5.83 -19.67 -3.85
CA GLU A 51 -6.77 -20.76 -4.02
C GLU A 51 -8.20 -20.32 -3.67
N GLY A 52 -9.14 -20.63 -4.54
CA GLY A 52 -10.55 -20.27 -4.37
C GLY A 52 -10.89 -18.80 -4.64
N ALA A 53 -9.92 -17.99 -5.02
CA ALA A 53 -10.16 -16.62 -5.43
C ALA A 53 -10.32 -16.48 -6.94
N THR A 54 -11.25 -15.62 -7.35
CA THR A 54 -11.38 -15.16 -8.73
C THR A 54 -10.58 -13.88 -8.89
N VAL A 55 -9.78 -13.79 -9.93
CA VAL A 55 -8.95 -12.62 -10.26
C VAL A 55 -9.54 -11.93 -11.48
N GLN A 56 -9.80 -10.62 -11.36
CA GLN A 56 -10.29 -9.78 -12.45
C GLN A 56 -9.31 -8.62 -12.66
N PHE A 57 -9.11 -8.27 -13.94
CA PHE A 57 -8.25 -7.16 -14.31
C PHE A 57 -9.09 -5.99 -14.82
N SER A 58 -8.85 -4.81 -14.27
CA SER A 58 -9.36 -3.55 -14.81
C SER A 58 -8.35 -3.02 -15.82
N VAL A 59 -8.75 -2.95 -17.09
CA VAL A 59 -7.85 -2.60 -18.21
C VAL A 59 -8.32 -1.33 -18.88
N ASP A 60 -7.41 -0.40 -19.11
CA ASP A 60 -7.64 0.70 -20.05
C ASP A 60 -7.43 0.19 -21.48
N LYS A 61 -8.51 0.03 -22.21
CA LYS A 61 -8.50 -0.49 -23.57
C LYS A 61 -7.77 0.41 -24.58
N ARG A 62 -7.73 1.72 -24.30
CA ARG A 62 -7.05 2.69 -25.18
C ARG A 62 -5.54 2.63 -25.02
N ARG A 63 -5.07 2.50 -23.79
CA ARG A 63 -3.65 2.49 -23.43
C ARG A 63 -3.06 1.10 -23.32
N LYS A 64 -3.91 0.04 -23.36
CA LYS A 64 -3.53 -1.37 -23.11
C LYS A 64 -2.80 -1.57 -21.79
N LEU A 65 -3.21 -0.82 -20.76
CA LEU A 65 -2.62 -0.87 -19.42
C LEU A 65 -3.59 -1.51 -18.43
N VAL A 66 -3.06 -2.33 -17.55
CA VAL A 66 -3.80 -2.83 -16.39
C VAL A 66 -3.86 -1.71 -15.36
N LEU A 67 -5.07 -1.22 -15.06
CA LEU A 67 -5.29 -0.15 -14.08
C LEU A 67 -5.38 -0.66 -12.66
N GLY A 68 -5.79 -1.90 -12.48
CA GLY A 68 -5.95 -2.52 -11.20
C GLY A 68 -6.31 -3.99 -11.32
N VAL A 69 -6.23 -4.67 -10.18
CA VAL A 69 -6.54 -6.09 -10.04
C VAL A 69 -7.54 -6.27 -8.91
N VAL A 70 -8.53 -7.11 -9.09
CA VAL A 70 -9.53 -7.44 -8.08
C VAL A 70 -9.50 -8.93 -7.80
N TYR A 71 -9.26 -9.29 -6.55
CA TYR A 71 -9.47 -10.63 -6.03
C TYR A 71 -10.83 -10.72 -5.37
N VAL A 72 -11.62 -11.73 -5.71
CA VAL A 72 -12.91 -11.99 -5.09
C VAL A 72 -12.88 -13.38 -4.46
N LYS A 73 -13.16 -13.46 -3.17
CA LYS A 73 -13.22 -14.71 -2.40
C LYS A 73 -14.19 -14.55 -1.21
N ASN A 74 -15.07 -15.52 -1.01
CA ASN A 74 -15.94 -15.63 0.19
C ASN A 74 -16.70 -14.32 0.52
N ASN A 75 -17.35 -13.71 -0.46
CA ASN A 75 -18.08 -12.43 -0.32
C ASN A 75 -17.20 -11.24 0.13
N SER A 76 -15.91 -11.33 -0.15
CA SER A 76 -14.95 -10.26 0.04
C SER A 76 -14.27 -9.93 -1.28
N ALA A 77 -13.91 -8.69 -1.48
CA ALA A 77 -13.13 -8.25 -2.63
C ALA A 77 -11.92 -7.42 -2.16
N LEU A 78 -10.78 -7.71 -2.77
CA LEU A 78 -9.56 -6.95 -2.60
C LEU A 78 -9.17 -6.34 -3.94
N GLN A 79 -9.23 -5.02 -4.04
CA GLN A 79 -8.78 -4.27 -5.20
C GLN A 79 -7.37 -3.74 -4.95
N LEU A 80 -6.46 -3.99 -5.88
CA LEU A 80 -5.09 -3.50 -5.84
C LEU A 80 -4.84 -2.55 -7.01
N GLN A 81 -4.28 -1.38 -6.69
CA GLN A 81 -3.87 -0.37 -7.67
C GLN A 81 -2.48 0.13 -7.34
N VAL A 82 -1.64 0.29 -8.37
CA VAL A 82 -0.29 0.86 -8.24
C VAL A 82 -0.25 2.21 -8.90
N PHE A 83 0.32 3.17 -8.20
CA PHE A 83 0.54 4.53 -8.68
C PHE A 83 2.04 4.81 -8.71
N ALA A 84 2.50 5.48 -9.77
CA ALA A 84 3.83 6.06 -9.79
C ALA A 84 3.91 7.20 -8.77
N ALA A 85 4.94 7.20 -7.94
CA ALA A 85 5.14 8.22 -6.94
C ALA A 85 6.38 9.07 -7.26
N PRO A 86 6.30 10.40 -7.17
CA PRO A 86 7.44 11.27 -7.43
C PRO A 86 8.48 11.23 -6.31
N LYS A 87 8.09 10.76 -5.12
CA LYS A 87 8.92 10.64 -3.92
C LYS A 87 8.92 9.20 -3.41
N SER A 88 9.93 8.83 -2.65
CA SER A 88 10.05 7.51 -2.04
C SER A 88 9.12 7.27 -0.85
N SER A 89 8.49 8.32 -0.31
CA SER A 89 7.59 8.24 0.83
C SER A 89 6.62 9.42 0.89
N GLY A 90 5.56 9.28 1.68
CA GLY A 90 4.60 10.35 1.97
C GLY A 90 3.45 10.51 0.98
N LEU A 91 3.41 9.77 -0.11
CA LEU A 91 2.30 9.83 -1.05
C LEU A 91 1.00 9.28 -0.45
N TRP A 92 1.09 8.24 0.34
CA TRP A 92 -0.08 7.68 1.03
C TRP A 92 -0.71 8.66 2.01
N GLU A 93 0.08 9.43 2.73
CA GLU A 93 -0.43 10.45 3.65
C GLU A 93 -1.28 11.50 2.92
N ASP A 94 -0.81 11.99 1.78
CA ASP A 94 -1.54 12.96 0.95
C ASP A 94 -2.83 12.35 0.38
N ILE A 95 -2.75 11.15 -0.19
CA ILE A 95 -3.92 10.45 -0.75
C ILE A 95 -4.93 10.11 0.35
N ARG A 96 -4.48 9.73 1.53
CA ARG A 96 -5.34 9.44 2.68
C ARG A 96 -6.16 10.65 3.10
N ALA A 97 -5.56 11.82 3.15
CA ALA A 97 -6.25 13.06 3.47
C ALA A 97 -7.34 13.38 2.42
N GLU A 98 -7.03 13.27 1.14
CA GLU A 98 -7.99 13.45 0.04
C GLU A 98 -9.12 12.42 0.09
N LEU A 99 -8.79 11.17 0.39
CA LEU A 99 -9.72 10.06 0.49
C LEU A 99 -10.75 10.29 1.61
N ILE A 100 -10.30 10.73 2.79
CA ILE A 100 -11.17 11.05 3.92
C ILE A 100 -12.16 12.16 3.54
N SER A 101 -11.69 13.20 2.85
CA SER A 101 -12.53 14.28 2.36
C SER A 101 -13.55 13.79 1.33
N ALA A 102 -13.13 12.92 0.42
CA ALA A 102 -14.02 12.33 -0.60
C ALA A 102 -15.09 11.42 0.02
N ILE A 103 -14.75 10.63 1.03
CA ILE A 103 -15.69 9.79 1.76
C ILE A 103 -16.77 10.64 2.42
N ALA A 104 -16.38 11.71 3.11
CA ALA A 104 -17.31 12.64 3.75
C ALA A 104 -18.22 13.32 2.73
N ALA A 105 -17.69 13.73 1.58
CA ALA A 105 -18.47 14.34 0.50
C ALA A 105 -19.52 13.39 -0.12
N GLN A 106 -19.28 12.08 -0.07
CA GLN A 106 -20.20 11.04 -0.53
C GLN A 106 -21.22 10.59 0.53
N GLY A 107 -21.19 11.20 1.71
CA GLY A 107 -22.09 10.85 2.82
C GLY A 107 -21.61 9.67 3.66
N GLY A 108 -20.36 9.25 3.51
CA GLY A 108 -19.72 8.23 4.32
C GLY A 108 -19.09 8.79 5.59
N ASN A 109 -18.73 7.88 6.48
CA ASN A 109 -17.92 8.15 7.66
C ASN A 109 -16.60 7.42 7.55
N SER A 110 -15.53 7.99 8.08
CA SER A 110 -14.22 7.34 8.09
C SER A 110 -13.51 7.50 9.42
N GLN A 111 -12.62 6.57 9.70
CA GLN A 111 -11.74 6.54 10.86
C GLN A 111 -10.36 6.09 10.43
N GLN A 112 -9.33 6.74 10.93
CA GLN A 112 -7.96 6.30 10.75
C GLN A 112 -7.58 5.33 11.86
N GLU A 113 -6.91 4.25 11.50
CA GLU A 113 -6.42 3.24 12.43
C GLU A 113 -4.99 2.83 12.04
N GLU A 114 -4.21 2.37 13.00
CA GLU A 114 -2.91 1.76 12.72
C GLU A 114 -3.12 0.27 12.44
N GLY A 115 -2.70 -0.16 11.25
CA GLY A 115 -2.75 -1.54 10.80
C GLY A 115 -1.36 -2.13 10.61
N GLU A 116 -1.31 -3.32 10.04
CA GLU A 116 -0.07 -4.07 9.79
C GLU A 116 0.89 -3.34 8.85
N TYR A 117 0.36 -2.53 7.93
CA TYR A 117 1.14 -1.79 6.94
C TYR A 117 1.24 -0.28 7.24
N GLY A 118 0.95 0.13 8.45
CA GLY A 118 0.90 1.53 8.87
C GLY A 118 -0.52 2.07 8.93
N SER A 119 -0.67 3.38 8.85
CA SER A 119 -1.98 4.02 8.94
C SER A 119 -2.91 3.66 7.79
N GLU A 120 -4.09 3.19 8.11
CA GLU A 120 -5.14 2.84 7.17
C GLU A 120 -6.43 3.60 7.45
N VAL A 121 -7.35 3.59 6.49
CA VAL A 121 -8.67 4.22 6.63
C VAL A 121 -9.74 3.15 6.61
N ARG A 122 -10.53 3.10 7.66
CA ARG A 122 -11.78 2.35 7.68
C ARG A 122 -12.94 3.29 7.42
N ALA A 123 -13.80 2.94 6.49
CA ALA A 123 -14.93 3.75 6.11
C ALA A 123 -16.23 2.96 6.16
N LEU A 124 -17.32 3.67 6.42
CA LEU A 124 -18.66 3.19 6.18
C LEU A 124 -19.27 4.05 5.07
N MET A 125 -19.60 3.43 3.97
CA MET A 125 -20.17 4.09 2.80
C MET A 125 -21.68 3.85 2.72
N PRO A 126 -22.46 4.81 2.19
CA PRO A 126 -23.86 4.56 1.90
C PRO A 126 -24.00 3.53 0.78
N VAL A 127 -24.94 2.60 0.93
CA VAL A 127 -25.19 1.54 -0.07
C VAL A 127 -25.91 2.08 -1.31
N ALA A 128 -26.69 3.14 -1.13
CA ALA A 128 -27.43 3.80 -2.22
C ALA A 128 -27.02 5.27 -2.33
N ALA A 129 -27.01 5.81 -3.55
CA ALA A 129 -26.75 7.23 -3.84
C ALA A 129 -27.88 8.17 -3.35
N SER A 130 -28.53 7.85 -2.23
CA SER A 130 -29.57 8.64 -1.61
C SER A 130 -28.96 9.54 -0.52
N LYS A 131 -29.34 10.82 -0.51
CA LYS A 131 -28.91 11.80 0.51
C LYS A 131 -29.26 11.39 1.96
N ASN A 132 -30.18 10.45 2.14
CA ASN A 132 -30.66 9.97 3.44
C ASN A 132 -30.24 8.52 3.75
N ALA A 133 -29.41 7.89 2.90
CA ALA A 133 -28.93 6.54 3.14
C ALA A 133 -27.93 6.56 4.31
N LYS A 134 -28.16 5.70 5.31
CA LYS A 134 -27.18 5.50 6.40
C LYS A 134 -25.94 4.81 5.85
N PRO A 135 -24.72 5.25 6.21
CA PRO A 135 -23.50 4.58 5.83
C PRO A 135 -23.39 3.24 6.58
N THR A 136 -23.55 2.14 5.86
CA THR A 136 -23.55 0.78 6.42
C THR A 136 -22.60 -0.17 5.70
N ASN A 137 -22.09 0.22 4.53
CA ASN A 137 -21.19 -0.62 3.75
C ASN A 137 -19.75 -0.39 4.17
N PRO A 138 -19.09 -1.36 4.86
CA PRO A 138 -17.73 -1.18 5.32
C PRO A 138 -16.74 -1.30 4.15
N VAL A 139 -15.75 -0.41 4.15
CA VAL A 139 -14.64 -0.40 3.21
C VAL A 139 -13.36 -0.08 3.97
N ARG A 140 -12.29 -0.81 3.69
CA ARG A 140 -10.97 -0.59 4.28
C ARG A 140 -9.98 -0.21 3.19
N TYR A 141 -9.27 0.89 3.40
CA TYR A 141 -8.24 1.39 2.49
C TYR A 141 -6.87 1.31 3.14
N ILE A 142 -5.97 0.62 2.48
CA ILE A 142 -4.58 0.43 2.91
C ILE A 142 -3.68 1.01 1.85
N GLY A 143 -2.71 1.82 2.24
CA GLY A 143 -1.69 2.34 1.35
C GLY A 143 -0.31 1.94 1.81
N ILE A 144 0.54 1.56 0.87
CA ILE A 144 1.91 1.14 1.12
C ILE A 144 2.82 1.91 0.18
N ASP A 145 3.64 2.79 0.76
CA ASP A 145 4.65 3.54 0.03
C ASP A 145 5.87 2.66 -0.25
N GLY A 146 6.25 2.56 -1.51
CA GLY A 146 7.47 1.93 -1.95
C GLY A 146 8.43 2.92 -2.60
N PRO A 147 9.60 2.46 -3.10
CA PRO A 147 10.52 3.31 -3.81
C PRO A 147 9.89 3.75 -5.15
N ARG A 148 9.42 5.00 -5.21
CA ARG A 148 8.76 5.63 -6.35
C ARG A 148 7.44 5.00 -6.82
N TRP A 149 6.80 4.24 -5.96
CA TRP A 149 5.46 3.71 -6.21
C TRP A 149 4.63 3.71 -4.94
N LEU A 150 3.31 3.68 -5.10
CA LEU A 150 2.34 3.47 -4.05
C LEU A 150 1.43 2.33 -4.44
N LEU A 151 1.26 1.35 -3.56
CA LEU A 151 0.24 0.33 -3.66
C LEU A 151 -0.95 0.72 -2.79
N ARG A 152 -2.12 0.85 -3.39
CA ARG A 152 -3.39 1.04 -2.67
C ARG A 152 -4.21 -0.23 -2.74
N ALA A 153 -4.56 -0.75 -1.58
CA ALA A 153 -5.48 -1.86 -1.42
C ALA A 153 -6.82 -1.35 -0.91
N THR A 154 -7.90 -1.76 -1.54
CA THR A 154 -9.27 -1.49 -1.11
C THR A 154 -9.95 -2.82 -0.81
N VAL A 155 -10.34 -3.01 0.44
CA VAL A 155 -11.00 -4.23 0.92
C VAL A 155 -12.48 -3.94 1.15
N THR A 156 -13.34 -4.75 0.55
CA THR A 156 -14.79 -4.66 0.70
C THR A 156 -15.39 -6.01 1.08
N GLY A 157 -16.60 -5.99 1.60
CA GLY A 157 -17.31 -7.20 2.01
C GLY A 157 -16.93 -7.65 3.42
N ARG A 158 -16.90 -8.96 3.64
CA ARG A 158 -16.71 -9.53 5.00
C ARG A 158 -15.31 -9.35 5.58
N ALA A 159 -14.33 -9.06 4.73
CA ALA A 159 -12.93 -8.89 5.15
C ALA A 159 -12.54 -7.42 5.44
N SER A 160 -13.47 -6.47 5.24
CA SER A 160 -13.22 -5.04 5.44
C SER A 160 -13.17 -4.62 6.91
#